data_aa4355f4bd81e90401d3a0f909615d27
#
_entry.id   aa4355f4bd81e90401d3a0f909615d27
#
_cell.length_a   1.000
_cell.length_b   1.000
_cell.length_c   1.000
_cell.angle_alpha   90.00
_cell.angle_beta   90.00
_cell.angle_gamma   90.00
#
_symmetry.space_group_name_H-M   'P 1'
#
loop_
_entity.id
_entity.type
_entity.pdbx_description
1 polymer ?
#
loop_
_entity_poly.entity_id
_entity_poly.type
_entity_poly.pdbx_seq_one_letter_code
_entity_poly.pdbx_strand_id
1 'polypeptide(L)'
;KLNQLLNLNGCIVFEIPDSSKLVRNYDYTMPWEEHLYYYSPRTFFESLNKNGLSIIFSNKINYSYEDVIYAIVKPSKIIKNKNLLPVSTLKKELSDAKKYSMYFEIKKKMVKDFFKKERKKGPIALFGAGHMSVSFISFFNISSYIDYVLDGNKNKIGLYMPIGNKKIYNPDILKMKN
;
A
#
# COMPACT_ATOMS: atom_id res chain seq x y z
N LYS A 1 12.45 -22.87 4.96
CA LYS A 1 11.35 -23.40 5.80
C LYS A 1 10.16 -23.91 4.95
N LEU A 2 9.59 -23.10 4.02
CA LEU A 2 8.44 -23.53 3.20
C LEU A 2 8.74 -24.79 2.35
N ASN A 3 9.95 -24.91 1.82
CA ASN A 3 10.36 -26.09 1.02
C ASN A 3 10.31 -27.40 1.81
N GLN A 4 10.43 -27.34 3.13
CA GLN A 4 10.37 -28.52 4.01
C GLN A 4 8.95 -29.02 4.24
N LEU A 5 7.96 -28.22 3.90
CA LEU A 5 6.53 -28.56 4.01
C LEU A 5 5.94 -29.15 2.73
N LEU A 6 6.74 -29.18 1.65
CA LEU A 6 6.27 -29.66 0.36
C LEU A 6 6.43 -31.16 0.20
N ASN A 7 5.42 -31.79 -0.35
CA ASN A 7 5.52 -33.15 -0.90
C ASN A 7 6.39 -33.16 -2.17
N LEU A 8 6.80 -34.33 -2.64
CA LEU A 8 7.71 -34.53 -3.77
C LEU A 8 7.31 -33.75 -5.05
N ASN A 9 6.03 -33.58 -5.30
CA ASN A 9 5.48 -32.84 -6.46
C ASN A 9 4.76 -31.54 -6.06
N GLY A 10 4.91 -31.13 -4.80
CA GLY A 10 4.24 -29.95 -4.28
C GLY A 10 4.70 -28.64 -4.95
N CYS A 11 3.86 -27.65 -4.89
CA CYS A 11 4.17 -26.28 -5.30
C CYS A 11 3.74 -25.30 -4.21
N ILE A 12 4.30 -24.08 -4.26
CA ILE A 12 3.90 -22.97 -3.40
C ILE A 12 3.21 -21.95 -4.29
N VAL A 13 2.08 -21.43 -3.83
CA VAL A 13 1.40 -20.31 -4.45
C VAL A 13 1.64 -19.08 -3.60
N PHE A 14 2.15 -18.04 -4.24
CA PHE A 14 2.29 -16.71 -3.64
C PHE A 14 1.27 -15.77 -4.25
N GLU A 15 0.66 -14.96 -3.40
CA GLU A 15 -0.13 -13.80 -3.75
C GLU A 15 0.42 -12.62 -2.96
N ILE A 16 0.92 -11.59 -3.66
CA ILE A 16 1.53 -10.42 -3.02
C ILE A 16 1.12 -9.13 -3.74
N PRO A 17 1.07 -7.98 -3.03
CA PRO A 17 0.91 -6.68 -3.65
C PRO A 17 2.07 -6.31 -4.59
N ASP A 18 1.75 -5.69 -5.74
CA ASP A 18 2.72 -5.03 -6.61
C ASP A 18 2.90 -3.57 -6.21
N SER A 19 3.97 -3.26 -5.52
CA SER A 19 4.27 -1.91 -5.05
C SER A 19 4.67 -0.92 -6.15
N SER A 20 4.81 -1.37 -7.40
CA SER A 20 5.19 -0.49 -8.51
C SER A 20 4.16 0.62 -8.77
N LYS A 21 2.88 0.33 -8.51
CA LYS A 21 1.78 1.31 -8.66
C LYS A 21 1.85 2.39 -7.58
N LEU A 22 2.11 2.00 -6.35
CA LEU A 22 2.33 2.90 -5.22
C LEU A 22 3.42 3.92 -5.53
N VAL A 23 4.59 3.44 -5.99
CA VAL A 23 5.75 4.29 -6.31
C VAL A 23 5.44 5.22 -7.48
N ARG A 24 4.85 4.70 -8.57
CA ARG A 24 4.53 5.49 -9.77
C ARG A 24 3.50 6.59 -9.53
N ASN A 25 2.53 6.34 -8.67
CA ASN A 25 1.43 7.27 -8.38
C ASN A 25 1.74 8.22 -7.23
N TYR A 26 2.93 8.12 -6.62
CA TYR A 26 3.27 8.86 -5.41
C TYR A 26 2.19 8.69 -4.32
N ASP A 27 1.74 7.45 -4.14
CA ASP A 27 0.75 7.11 -3.14
C ASP A 27 1.44 6.81 -1.81
N TYR A 28 1.24 7.68 -0.82
CA TYR A 28 1.79 7.54 0.53
C TYR A 28 0.74 7.01 1.53
N THR A 29 -0.42 6.59 1.06
CA THR A 29 -1.47 6.04 1.92
C THR A 29 -1.43 4.52 1.99
N MET A 30 -0.76 3.89 1.02
CA MET A 30 -0.63 2.44 0.91
C MET A 30 0.48 1.79 1.76
N PRO A 31 1.56 2.51 2.19
CA PRO A 31 2.50 1.90 3.13
C PRO A 31 1.78 1.46 4.40
N TRP A 32 1.97 0.19 4.77
CA TRP A 32 1.32 -0.45 5.90
C TRP A 32 2.36 -1.13 6.78
N GLU A 33 2.23 -0.95 8.09
CA GLU A 33 3.19 -1.44 9.09
C GLU A 33 3.33 -2.96 9.10
N GLU A 34 2.32 -3.70 8.64
CA GLU A 34 2.37 -5.17 8.53
C GLU A 34 3.17 -5.65 7.31
N HIS A 35 3.42 -4.78 6.33
CA HIS A 35 4.20 -5.12 5.14
C HIS A 35 5.68 -4.87 5.39
N LEU A 36 6.43 -5.93 5.68
CA LEU A 36 7.88 -5.86 5.89
C LEU A 36 8.65 -5.57 4.59
N TYR A 37 8.08 -5.93 3.44
CA TYR A 37 8.70 -5.77 2.12
C TYR A 37 7.70 -5.26 1.10
N TYR A 38 8.17 -4.36 0.25
CA TYR A 38 7.41 -3.82 -0.87
C TYR A 38 8.07 -4.30 -2.17
N TYR A 39 7.43 -5.26 -2.83
CA TYR A 39 7.98 -5.89 -4.02
C TYR A 39 7.45 -5.22 -5.30
N SER A 40 8.35 -5.01 -6.26
CA SER A 40 8.00 -4.98 -7.67
C SER A 40 7.99 -6.41 -8.23
N PRO A 41 7.39 -6.68 -9.40
CA PRO A 41 7.47 -8.00 -10.03
C PRO A 41 8.92 -8.49 -10.15
N ARG A 42 9.84 -7.60 -10.54
CA ARG A 42 11.26 -7.93 -10.66
C ARG A 42 11.88 -8.37 -9.34
N THR A 43 11.75 -7.55 -8.29
CA THR A 43 12.36 -7.83 -7.00
C THR A 43 11.76 -9.08 -6.35
N PHE A 44 10.48 -9.32 -6.58
CA PHE A 44 9.82 -10.53 -6.11
C PHE A 44 10.36 -11.78 -6.81
N PHE A 45 10.41 -11.78 -8.14
CA PHE A 45 10.89 -12.93 -8.90
C PHE A 45 12.38 -13.20 -8.65
N GLU A 46 13.21 -12.16 -8.52
CA GLU A 46 14.60 -12.32 -8.12
C GLU A 46 14.72 -12.92 -6.71
N SER A 47 13.88 -12.49 -5.77
CA SER A 47 13.86 -13.05 -4.42
C SER A 47 13.51 -14.54 -4.43
N LEU A 48 12.50 -14.95 -5.20
CA LEU A 48 12.13 -16.36 -5.37
C LEU A 48 13.30 -17.17 -5.93
N ASN A 49 13.91 -16.71 -7.02
CA ASN A 49 15.02 -17.38 -7.66
C ASN A 49 16.25 -17.52 -6.74
N LYS A 50 16.60 -16.44 -6.01
CA LYS A 50 17.72 -16.48 -5.03
C LYS A 50 17.49 -17.45 -3.89
N ASN A 51 16.22 -17.74 -3.57
CA ASN A 51 15.85 -18.72 -2.55
C ASN A 51 15.62 -20.13 -3.12
N GLY A 52 16.10 -20.42 -4.33
CA GLY A 52 16.02 -21.74 -4.94
C GLY A 52 14.60 -22.15 -5.35
N LEU A 53 13.76 -21.18 -5.70
CA LEU A 53 12.40 -21.40 -6.19
C LEU A 53 12.32 -21.05 -7.68
N SER A 54 11.91 -22.00 -8.51
CA SER A 54 11.62 -21.78 -9.93
C SER A 54 10.16 -21.44 -10.14
N ILE A 55 9.92 -20.35 -10.87
CA ILE A 55 8.57 -19.91 -11.24
C ILE A 55 8.08 -20.78 -12.39
N ILE A 56 6.96 -21.47 -12.18
CA ILE A 56 6.29 -22.28 -13.21
C ILE A 56 5.11 -21.55 -13.84
N PHE A 57 4.50 -20.64 -13.09
CA PHE A 57 3.45 -19.75 -13.58
C PHE A 57 3.50 -18.43 -12.81
N SER A 58 3.25 -17.34 -13.49
CA SER A 58 3.03 -16.04 -12.86
C SER A 58 2.02 -15.22 -13.66
N ASN A 59 1.24 -14.43 -12.96
CA ASN A 59 0.28 -13.49 -13.53
C ASN A 59 0.19 -12.25 -12.65
N LYS A 60 -0.29 -11.17 -13.23
CA LYS A 60 -0.60 -9.93 -12.55
C LYS A 60 -2.06 -9.59 -12.75
N ILE A 61 -2.76 -9.32 -11.64
CA ILE A 61 -4.14 -8.88 -11.66
C ILE A 61 -4.17 -7.41 -11.24
N ASN A 62 -4.85 -6.60 -12.05
CA ASN A 62 -4.98 -5.18 -11.78
C ASN A 62 -6.27 -4.94 -10.99
N TYR A 63 -6.13 -4.38 -9.80
CA TYR A 63 -7.24 -3.91 -8.99
C TYR A 63 -7.25 -2.38 -8.94
N SER A 64 -8.36 -1.82 -8.48
CA SER A 64 -8.55 -0.36 -8.43
C SER A 64 -7.50 0.34 -7.56
N TYR A 65 -7.16 -0.25 -6.42
CA TYR A 65 -6.26 0.37 -5.43
C TYR A 65 -4.83 -0.13 -5.54
N GLU A 66 -4.62 -1.44 -5.62
CA GLU A 66 -3.31 -2.06 -5.77
C GLU A 66 -3.37 -3.20 -6.76
N ASP A 67 -2.27 -3.41 -7.46
CA ASP A 67 -2.13 -4.58 -8.33
C ASP A 67 -1.57 -5.75 -7.51
N VAL A 68 -1.89 -6.97 -7.90
CA VAL A 68 -1.46 -8.18 -7.19
C VAL A 68 -0.68 -9.09 -8.14
N ILE A 69 0.43 -9.62 -7.64
CA ILE A 69 1.26 -10.60 -8.35
C ILE A 69 0.96 -11.99 -7.79
N TYR A 70 0.59 -12.90 -8.69
CA TYR A 70 0.50 -14.32 -8.39
C TYR A 70 1.70 -15.05 -8.96
N ALA A 71 2.28 -15.96 -8.18
CA ALA A 71 3.32 -16.86 -8.65
C ALA A 71 3.12 -18.28 -8.09
N ILE A 72 3.18 -19.27 -8.97
CA ILE A 72 3.26 -20.67 -8.60
C ILE A 72 4.72 -21.08 -8.79
N VAL A 73 5.33 -21.62 -7.75
CA VAL A 73 6.75 -21.98 -7.75
C VAL A 73 6.98 -23.39 -7.24
N LYS A 74 8.10 -23.97 -7.67
CA LYS A 74 8.63 -25.26 -7.17
C LYS A 74 10.05 -25.10 -6.71
N PRO A 75 10.52 -25.89 -5.73
CA PRO A 75 11.94 -26.00 -5.41
C PRO A 75 12.73 -26.38 -6.65
N SER A 76 13.86 -25.72 -6.86
CA SER A 76 14.76 -26.01 -7.97
C SER A 76 16.20 -25.89 -7.51
N LYS A 77 17.02 -26.89 -7.87
CA LYS A 77 18.46 -26.82 -7.69
C LYS A 77 19.15 -25.95 -8.75
N ILE A 78 18.44 -25.63 -9.83
CA ILE A 78 18.98 -24.84 -10.94
C ILE A 78 18.33 -23.46 -10.86
N ILE A 79 19.13 -22.46 -10.54
CA ILE A 79 18.70 -21.05 -10.64
C ILE A 79 18.56 -20.71 -12.14
N LYS A 80 17.37 -20.91 -12.69
CA LYS A 80 17.08 -20.51 -14.07
C LYS A 80 16.73 -19.02 -14.08
N ASN A 81 17.73 -18.21 -14.46
CA ASN A 81 17.59 -16.76 -14.62
C ASN A 81 16.66 -16.33 -15.80
N LYS A 82 15.83 -17.24 -16.34
CA LYS A 82 15.06 -16.99 -17.57
C LYS A 82 14.01 -15.86 -17.49
N ASN A 83 13.63 -15.43 -16.28
CA ASN A 83 12.59 -14.42 -16.09
C ASN A 83 13.07 -13.14 -15.38
N LEU A 84 14.37 -12.94 -15.26
CA LEU A 84 14.89 -11.69 -14.70
C LEU A 84 14.69 -10.56 -15.71
N LEU A 85 14.01 -9.51 -15.26
CA LEU A 85 13.91 -8.30 -16.05
C LEU A 85 15.29 -7.67 -16.26
N PRO A 86 15.50 -6.94 -17.38
CA PRO A 86 16.80 -6.35 -17.68
C PRO A 86 17.33 -5.42 -16.58
N VAL A 87 18.67 -5.25 -16.51
CA VAL A 87 19.33 -4.31 -15.59
C VAL A 87 18.81 -2.87 -15.76
N SER A 88 18.41 -2.51 -16.97
CA SER A 88 17.74 -1.23 -17.26
C SER A 88 16.47 -1.01 -16.41
N THR A 89 15.72 -2.07 -16.15
CA THR A 89 14.54 -2.03 -15.28
C THR A 89 14.93 -1.74 -13.83
N LEU A 90 16.04 -2.32 -13.32
CA LEU A 90 16.55 -2.00 -11.99
C LEU A 90 16.90 -0.52 -11.86
N LYS A 91 17.64 0.04 -12.83
CA LYS A 91 18.00 1.46 -12.82
C LYS A 91 16.75 2.36 -12.80
N LYS A 92 15.73 1.98 -13.58
CA LYS A 92 14.44 2.70 -13.59
C LYS A 92 13.75 2.62 -12.24
N GLU A 93 13.62 1.43 -11.65
CA GLU A 93 12.99 1.24 -10.35
C GLU A 93 13.68 2.02 -9.23
N LEU A 94 15.01 2.02 -9.21
CA LEU A 94 15.80 2.83 -8.25
C LEU A 94 15.57 4.32 -8.45
N SER A 95 15.53 4.78 -9.71
CA SER A 95 15.22 6.19 -10.03
C SER A 95 13.81 6.56 -9.57
N ASP A 96 12.82 5.70 -9.82
CA ASP A 96 11.44 5.95 -9.44
C ASP A 96 11.27 5.94 -7.91
N ALA A 97 11.91 5.01 -7.21
CA ALA A 97 11.93 4.99 -5.74
C ALA A 97 12.57 6.25 -5.14
N LYS A 98 13.66 6.73 -5.73
CA LYS A 98 14.30 7.99 -5.33
C LYS A 98 13.37 9.18 -5.53
N LYS A 99 12.71 9.27 -6.68
CA LYS A 99 11.72 10.33 -6.96
C LYS A 99 10.55 10.26 -5.97
N TYR A 100 10.02 9.06 -5.71
CA TYR A 100 8.97 8.84 -4.73
C TYR A 100 9.38 9.40 -3.35
N SER A 101 10.57 9.03 -2.87
CA SER A 101 11.07 9.53 -1.58
C SER A 101 11.22 11.06 -1.56
N MET A 102 11.84 11.63 -2.60
CA MET A 102 12.08 13.09 -2.66
C MET A 102 10.78 13.91 -2.81
N TYR A 103 9.77 13.34 -3.48
CA TYR A 103 8.50 14.05 -3.71
C TYR A 103 7.61 14.10 -2.47
N PHE A 104 7.90 13.28 -1.45
CA PHE A 104 7.08 13.22 -0.23
C PHE A 104 6.89 14.57 0.45
N GLU A 105 7.97 15.32 0.68
CA GLU A 105 7.88 16.62 1.35
C GLU A 105 7.10 17.66 0.53
N ILE A 106 7.25 17.62 -0.80
CA ILE A 106 6.46 18.46 -1.71
C ILE A 106 4.97 18.12 -1.59
N LYS A 107 4.63 16.83 -1.69
CA LYS A 107 3.25 16.34 -1.56
C LYS A 107 2.66 16.69 -0.20
N LYS A 108 3.44 16.53 0.88
CA LYS A 108 3.04 16.85 2.24
C LYS A 108 2.71 18.34 2.40
N LYS A 109 3.51 19.20 1.82
CA LYS A 109 3.24 20.65 1.80
C LYS A 109 1.95 20.94 1.03
N MET A 110 1.80 20.40 -0.19
CA MET A 110 0.60 20.58 -1.01
C MET A 110 -0.68 20.15 -0.28
N VAL A 111 -0.65 18.98 0.37
CA VAL A 111 -1.80 18.47 1.12
C VAL A 111 -2.11 19.40 2.30
N LYS A 112 -1.12 19.81 3.08
CA LYS A 112 -1.32 20.74 4.19
C LYS A 112 -1.90 22.08 3.72
N ASP A 113 -1.36 22.65 2.65
CA ASP A 113 -1.82 23.93 2.11
C ASP A 113 -3.29 23.81 1.61
N PHE A 114 -3.64 22.68 0.98
CA PHE A 114 -5.02 22.37 0.61
C PHE A 114 -5.93 22.35 1.84
N PHE A 115 -5.61 21.57 2.87
CA PHE A 115 -6.42 21.48 4.09
C PHE A 115 -6.53 22.84 4.80
N LYS A 116 -5.43 23.59 4.88
CA LYS A 116 -5.42 24.95 5.45
C LYS A 116 -6.35 25.90 4.70
N LYS A 117 -6.41 25.80 3.37
CA LYS A 117 -7.32 26.60 2.54
C LYS A 117 -8.77 26.17 2.76
N GLU A 118 -9.05 24.87 2.68
CA GLU A 118 -10.43 24.36 2.80
C GLU A 118 -11.00 24.59 4.21
N ARG A 119 -10.16 24.52 5.25
CA ARG A 119 -10.57 24.81 6.64
C ARG A 119 -11.14 26.22 6.84
N LYS A 120 -10.74 27.17 6.01
CA LYS A 120 -11.30 28.54 6.04
C LYS A 120 -12.74 28.60 5.54
N LYS A 121 -13.20 27.61 4.77
CA LYS A 121 -14.56 27.54 4.24
C LYS A 121 -15.54 26.86 5.20
N GLY A 122 -15.03 26.09 6.17
CA GLY A 122 -15.84 25.38 7.15
C GLY A 122 -15.18 24.15 7.74
N PRO A 123 -15.93 23.36 8.52
CA PRO A 123 -15.44 22.12 9.09
C PRO A 123 -15.15 21.07 8.01
N ILE A 124 -14.16 20.23 8.27
CA ILE A 124 -13.71 19.17 7.35
C ILE A 124 -14.08 17.82 7.94
N ALA A 125 -14.78 17.00 7.17
CA ALA A 125 -15.07 15.62 7.50
C ALA A 125 -14.25 14.65 6.63
N LEU A 126 -13.65 13.65 7.27
CA LEU A 126 -13.00 12.54 6.60
C LEU A 126 -13.96 11.35 6.58
N PHE A 127 -14.23 10.81 5.40
CA PHE A 127 -15.05 9.61 5.24
C PHE A 127 -14.16 8.36 5.09
N GLY A 128 -14.39 7.38 5.97
CA GLY A 128 -13.64 6.13 6.08
C GLY A 128 -12.64 6.13 7.24
N ALA A 129 -12.84 5.22 8.20
CA ALA A 129 -11.95 5.02 9.36
C ALA A 129 -11.15 3.72 9.18
N GLY A 130 -10.45 3.58 8.05
CA GLY A 130 -9.56 2.45 7.73
C GLY A 130 -8.09 2.82 7.84
N HIS A 131 -7.20 1.83 7.59
CA HIS A 131 -5.75 2.04 7.68
C HIS A 131 -5.26 3.13 6.71
N MET A 132 -5.80 3.20 5.49
CA MET A 132 -5.43 4.24 4.51
C MET A 132 -5.69 5.65 5.06
N SER A 133 -6.79 5.84 5.79
CA SER A 133 -7.11 7.11 6.45
C SER A 133 -6.15 7.40 7.60
N VAL A 134 -5.77 6.38 8.37
CA VAL A 134 -4.77 6.50 9.44
C VAL A 134 -3.42 6.90 8.84
N SER A 135 -2.97 6.20 7.79
CA SER A 135 -1.72 6.51 7.08
C SER A 135 -1.75 7.93 6.50
N PHE A 136 -2.84 8.32 5.84
CA PHE A 136 -3.02 9.66 5.27
C PHE A 136 -2.90 10.76 6.33
N ILE A 137 -3.64 10.63 7.43
CA ILE A 137 -3.60 11.61 8.53
C ILE A 137 -2.19 11.67 9.13
N SER A 138 -1.56 10.51 9.36
CA SER A 138 -0.25 10.39 10.00
C SER A 138 0.85 10.99 9.15
N PHE A 139 1.02 10.48 7.92
CA PHE A 139 2.12 10.89 7.05
C PHE A 139 2.05 12.37 6.68
N PHE A 140 0.85 12.87 6.40
CA PHE A 140 0.67 14.28 6.05
C PHE A 140 0.55 15.20 7.27
N ASN A 141 0.42 14.64 8.48
CA ASN A 141 0.25 15.38 9.73
C ASN A 141 -0.86 16.43 9.62
N ILE A 142 -2.08 15.98 9.32
CA ILE A 142 -3.26 16.81 9.05
C ILE A 142 -4.40 16.62 10.05
N SER A 143 -4.17 15.88 11.13
CA SER A 143 -5.20 15.59 12.13
C SER A 143 -5.88 16.84 12.68
N SER A 144 -5.14 17.94 12.87
CA SER A 144 -5.68 19.21 13.39
C SER A 144 -6.66 19.91 12.46
N TYR A 145 -6.66 19.56 11.17
CA TYR A 145 -7.59 20.14 10.19
C TYR A 145 -8.90 19.36 10.06
N ILE A 146 -8.96 18.14 10.58
CA ILE A 146 -10.11 17.24 10.46
C ILE A 146 -10.98 17.41 11.71
N ASP A 147 -12.26 17.74 11.53
CA ASP A 147 -13.23 17.91 12.63
C ASP A 147 -13.96 16.61 12.93
N TYR A 148 -14.33 15.88 11.88
CA TYR A 148 -15.15 14.68 11.98
C TYR A 148 -14.52 13.54 11.20
N VAL A 149 -14.57 12.33 11.76
CA VAL A 149 -14.29 11.09 11.04
C VAL A 149 -15.60 10.31 10.94
N LEU A 150 -15.95 9.90 9.75
CA LEU A 150 -17.20 9.22 9.43
C LEU A 150 -16.91 7.82 8.90
N ASP A 151 -17.67 6.82 9.32
CA ASP A 151 -17.59 5.47 8.77
C ASP A 151 -18.99 4.82 8.79
N GLY A 152 -19.31 4.10 7.72
CA GLY A 152 -20.57 3.34 7.62
C GLY A 152 -20.58 2.04 8.41
N ASN A 153 -19.43 1.56 8.89
CA ASN A 153 -19.33 0.33 9.65
C ASN A 153 -19.80 0.56 11.10
N LYS A 154 -20.92 -0.05 11.44
CA LYS A 154 -21.55 0.07 12.77
C LYS A 154 -20.61 -0.31 13.92
N ASN A 155 -19.69 -1.25 13.69
CA ASN A 155 -18.74 -1.71 14.70
C ASN A 155 -17.64 -0.68 15.01
N LYS A 156 -17.46 0.33 14.16
CA LYS A 156 -16.49 1.42 14.37
C LYS A 156 -17.11 2.67 14.97
N ILE A 157 -18.41 2.85 14.80
CA ILE A 157 -19.12 4.04 15.30
C ILE A 157 -18.98 4.14 16.80
N GLY A 158 -18.60 5.31 17.29
CA GLY A 158 -18.37 5.57 18.71
C GLY A 158 -16.94 5.28 19.18
N LEU A 159 -16.16 4.49 18.41
CA LEU A 159 -14.73 4.29 18.68
C LEU A 159 -13.92 5.52 18.24
N TYR A 160 -12.61 5.46 18.46
CA TYR A 160 -11.68 6.53 18.15
C TYR A 160 -10.64 6.07 17.14
N MET A 161 -10.25 6.97 16.25
CA MET A 161 -9.09 6.77 15.39
C MET A 161 -7.82 6.63 16.25
N PRO A 162 -6.89 5.73 15.91
CA PRO A 162 -5.63 5.57 16.63
C PRO A 162 -4.73 6.81 16.53
N ILE A 163 -5.01 7.69 15.56
CA ILE A 163 -4.29 8.95 15.40
C ILE A 163 -5.21 10.16 15.61
N GLY A 164 -4.71 11.15 16.35
CA GLY A 164 -5.41 12.41 16.61
C GLY A 164 -6.63 12.26 17.53
N ASN A 165 -6.85 11.10 18.12
CA ASN A 165 -7.94 10.80 19.05
C ASN A 165 -9.32 11.29 18.54
N LYS A 166 -9.60 11.09 17.25
CA LYS A 166 -10.84 11.53 16.60
C LYS A 166 -11.92 10.46 16.74
N LYS A 167 -13.05 10.83 17.33
CA LYS A 167 -14.23 9.96 17.42
C LYS A 167 -14.80 9.66 16.05
N ILE A 168 -15.22 8.42 15.83
CA ILE A 168 -15.84 7.96 14.58
C ILE A 168 -17.36 8.10 14.72
N TYR A 169 -17.97 8.79 13.76
CA TYR A 169 -19.40 9.05 13.73
C TYR A 169 -20.09 8.34 12.57
N ASN A 170 -21.38 8.11 12.73
CA ASN A 170 -22.25 7.72 11.62
C ASN A 170 -22.32 8.88 10.60
N PRO A 171 -22.25 8.61 9.27
CA PRO A 171 -22.41 9.64 8.24
C PRO A 171 -23.69 10.46 8.35
N ASP A 172 -24.75 9.93 8.94
CA ASP A 172 -26.03 10.64 9.14
C ASP A 172 -25.91 11.91 9.99
N ILE A 173 -24.83 12.05 10.77
CA ILE A 173 -24.56 13.30 11.52
C ILE A 173 -24.48 14.53 10.62
N LEU A 174 -24.12 14.36 9.34
CA LEU A 174 -24.05 15.46 8.37
C LEU A 174 -25.44 16.00 8.01
N LYS A 175 -26.49 15.17 8.09
CA LYS A 175 -27.88 15.59 7.84
C LYS A 175 -28.45 16.43 8.96
N MET A 176 -27.88 16.32 10.16
CA MET A 176 -28.40 17.02 11.37
C MET A 176 -27.80 18.42 11.55
N LYS A 177 -26.88 18.84 10.68
CA LYS A 177 -26.12 20.09 10.79
C LYS A 177 -26.43 21.09 9.67
N ASN A 178 -27.50 20.84 8.89
CA ASN A 178 -28.05 21.78 7.91
C ASN A 178 -29.16 22.61 8.55
#